data_7063b82ee5e61b919cbecf5ad3dbb093
#
_entry.id   7063b82ee5e61b919cbecf5ad3dbb093
#
_cell.length_a   1.000
_cell.length_b   1.000
_cell.length_c   1.000
_cell.angle_alpha   90.00
_cell.angle_beta   90.00
_cell.angle_gamma   90.00
#
_symmetry.space_group_name_H-M   'P 1'
#
loop_
_entity.id
_entity.type
_entity.pdbx_description
1 polymer ?
#
loop_
_entity_poly.entity_id
_entity_poly.type
_entity_poly.pdbx_seq_one_letter_code
_entity_poly.pdbx_strand_id
1 'polypeptide(L)' 'MNTYLSVVKLQITTTSTTTTKVLVQAMDSYKAKLQLEAMYGRGNIISQPQLVR' A
#
# COMPACT_ATOMS: atom_id res chain seq x y z
N MET A 1 1.09 -5.13 -17.21
CA MET A 1 0.90 -4.87 -15.78
C MET A 1 0.25 -3.53 -15.57
N ASN A 2 -0.50 -3.43 -14.51
CA ASN A 2 -1.16 -2.19 -14.15
C ASN A 2 -0.45 -1.53 -12.98
N THR A 3 -0.58 -0.22 -12.87
CA THR A 3 -0.06 0.52 -11.75
C THR A 3 -1.20 0.82 -10.79
N TYR A 4 -0.97 0.57 -9.51
CA TYR A 4 -1.97 0.80 -8.46
C TYR A 4 -1.42 1.76 -7.43
N LEU A 5 -2.29 2.64 -6.96
CA LEU A 5 -1.98 3.60 -5.90
C LEU A 5 -2.67 3.17 -4.63
N SER A 6 -1.93 3.17 -3.53
CA SER A 6 -2.49 2.85 -2.23
C SER A 6 -1.91 3.80 -1.19
N VAL A 7 -2.64 3.98 -0.11
CA VAL A 7 -2.16 4.77 1.03
C VAL A 7 -1.84 3.79 2.15
N VAL A 8 -0.64 3.86 2.66
CA VAL A 8 -0.18 2.99 3.73
C VAL A 8 0.24 3.81 4.92
N LYS A 9 0.19 3.17 6.08
CA LYS A 9 0.61 3.78 7.34
C LYS A 9 2.03 3.36 7.64
N LEU A 10 2.88 4.34 7.94
CA LEU A 10 4.26 4.10 8.32
C LEU A 10 4.44 4.53 9.77
N GLN A 11 5.04 3.66 10.57
CA GLN A 11 5.36 3.98 11.95
C GLN A 11 6.79 4.47 12.00
N ILE A 12 6.97 5.76 12.29
CA ILE A 12 8.29 6.37 12.34
C ILE A 12 8.95 6.12 13.68
N THR A 13 8.17 6.27 14.74
CA THR A 13 8.62 5.97 16.10
C THR A 13 7.50 5.23 16.81
N THR A 14 7.73 4.85 18.07
CA THR A 14 6.70 4.16 18.83
C THR A 14 5.46 5.01 19.06
N THR A 15 5.58 6.32 18.98
CA THR A 15 4.47 7.24 19.22
C THR A 15 4.08 8.06 18.00
N SER A 16 4.81 7.91 16.90
CA SER A 16 4.58 8.76 15.73
C SER A 16 4.35 7.90 14.50
N THR A 17 3.23 8.12 13.85
CA THR A 17 2.91 7.44 12.60
C THR A 17 2.57 8.47 11.54
N THR A 18 2.78 8.10 10.31
CA THR A 18 2.41 8.95 9.16
C THR A 18 1.84 8.07 8.07
N THR A 19 1.20 8.69 7.12
CA THR A 19 0.68 7.97 5.96
C THR A 19 1.43 8.44 4.73
N THR A 20 1.55 7.55 3.76
CA THR A 20 2.19 7.89 2.49
C THR A 20 1.48 7.17 1.37
N LYS A 21 1.59 7.73 0.19
CA LYS A 21 1.08 7.10 -1.02
C LYS A 21 2.18 6.28 -1.65
N VAL A 22 1.85 5.08 -2.07
CA VAL A 22 2.80 4.21 -2.75
C VAL A 22 2.20 3.73 -4.05
N LEU A 23 3.06 3.52 -5.02
CA LEU A 23 2.67 2.97 -6.31
C LEU A 23 3.27 1.58 -6.42
N VAL A 24 2.46 0.63 -6.85
CA VAL A 24 2.94 -0.72 -7.10
C VAL A 24 2.43 -1.17 -8.45
N GLN A 25 3.18 -2.04 -9.09
CA GLN A 25 2.78 -2.65 -10.34
C GLN A 25 2.38 -4.08 -10.08
N ALA A 26 1.21 -4.46 -10.57
CA ALA A 26 0.70 -5.80 -10.36
C ALA A 26 -0.30 -6.12 -11.46
N MET A 27 -0.67 -7.38 -11.55
CA MET A 27 -1.61 -7.82 -12.58
C MET A 27 -3.03 -7.44 -12.24
N ASP A 28 -3.37 -7.34 -10.96
CA ASP A 28 -4.69 -6.92 -10.53
C ASP A 28 -4.59 -6.32 -9.13
N SER A 29 -5.71 -5.78 -8.66
CA SER A 29 -5.72 -5.09 -7.37
C SER A 29 -5.45 -6.04 -6.21
N TYR A 30 -5.88 -7.29 -6.32
CA TYR A 30 -5.63 -8.26 -5.27
C TYR A 30 -4.14 -8.53 -5.12
N LYS A 31 -3.45 -8.70 -6.25
CA LYS A 31 -2.00 -8.91 -6.22
C LYS A 31 -1.28 -7.69 -5.67
N ALA A 32 -1.73 -6.49 -6.05
CA ALA A 32 -1.16 -5.26 -5.51
C ALA A 32 -1.31 -5.21 -3.99
N LYS A 33 -2.49 -5.58 -3.49
CA LYS A 33 -2.74 -5.60 -2.06
C LYS A 33 -1.80 -6.58 -1.36
N LEU A 34 -1.62 -7.76 -1.92
CA LEU A 34 -0.73 -8.75 -1.32
C LEU A 34 0.70 -8.23 -1.24
N GLN A 35 1.17 -7.56 -2.28
CA GLN A 35 2.50 -6.99 -2.27
C GLN A 35 2.64 -5.94 -1.17
N LEU A 36 1.65 -5.08 -1.03
CA LEU A 36 1.70 -4.04 -0.02
C LEU A 36 1.66 -4.62 1.39
N GLU A 37 0.85 -5.65 1.59
CA GLU A 37 0.79 -6.30 2.89
C GLU A 37 2.12 -6.95 3.25
N ALA A 38 2.80 -7.51 2.25
CA ALA A 38 4.11 -8.11 2.49
C ALA A 38 5.16 -7.07 2.83
N MET A 39 5.04 -5.86 2.26
CA MET A 39 6.03 -4.81 2.48
C MET A 39 5.76 -4.01 3.75
N TYR A 40 4.50 -3.74 4.05
CA TYR A 40 4.14 -2.81 5.13
C TYR A 40 3.37 -3.44 6.26
N GLY A 41 2.86 -4.65 6.06
CA GLY A 41 2.06 -5.33 7.07
C GLY A 41 0.57 -5.16 6.82
N ARG A 42 -0.21 -6.15 7.24
CA ARG A 42 -1.63 -6.20 6.90
C ARG A 42 -2.42 -5.06 7.52
N GLY A 43 -2.08 -4.67 8.73
CA GLY A 43 -2.83 -3.63 9.42
C GLY A 43 -2.43 -2.23 9.02
N ASN A 44 -1.46 -2.09 8.12
CA ASN A 44 -0.92 -0.79 7.76
C ASN A 44 -1.42 -0.29 6.41
N ILE A 45 -2.29 -1.03 5.76
CA ILE A 45 -2.87 -0.60 4.49
C ILE A 45 -4.13 0.18 4.80
N ILE A 46 -4.10 1.48 4.55
CA ILE A 46 -5.23 2.35 4.88
C ILE A 46 -6.25 2.35 3.75
N SER A 47 -5.76 2.43 2.52
CA SER A 47 -6.63 2.49 1.36
C SER A 47 -6.31 1.32 0.45
N GLN A 48 -7.35 0.69 -0.08
CA GLN A 48 -7.17 -0.40 -1.03
C GLN A 48 -6.51 0.13 -2.29
N PRO A 49 -5.68 -0.69 -2.96
CA PRO A 49 -5.05 -0.25 -4.20
C PRO A 49 -6.09 0.13 -5.25
N GLN A 50 -5.88 1.26 -5.87
CA GLN A 50 -6.75 1.76 -6.93
C GLN A 50 -5.96 1.84 -8.22
N LEU A 51 -6.60 1.47 -9.31
CA LEU A 51 -5.96 1.47 -10.61
C LEU A 51 -5.59 2.88 -11.01
N VAL A 52 -4.34 3.05 -11.38
CA VAL A 52 -3.82 4.29 -11.94
C VAL A 52 -3.25 3.92 -13.30
N ARG A 53 -3.62 4.63 -14.31
CA ARG A 53 -3.20 4.29 -15.66
C ARG A 53 -1.72 4.32 -15.86
#